data_d755eba37f2ce3a3e47db26989e4fdb7
#
_entry.id   d755eba37f2ce3a3e47db26989e4fdb7
#
_cell.length_a   1.000
_cell.length_b   1.000
_cell.length_c   1.000
_cell.angle_alpha   90.00
_cell.angle_beta   90.00
_cell.angle_gamma   90.00
#
_symmetry.space_group_name_H-M   'P 1'
#
loop_
_entity.id
_entity.type
_entity.pdbx_description
1 polymer ?
#
loop_
_entity_poly.entity_id
_entity_poly.type
_entity_poly.pdbx_seq_one_letter_code
_entity_poly.pdbx_strand_id
1 'polypeptide(L)'
;HCAYSGERNIAWTTPLFFEDFDDLPMVQIGVLSPAVPLAQVKVIEGEYHLEDNDKLFTDFHEDGKMIVHGQLVGFRPRMKATGTKTSVAPFMIANGGDLSPPITDRLYRPLMGAWEQPQNVLKNYLHPTHSMREDIWKVCVRSYCRHLEKNLTIEDLADIHPVPLNVAVNGFPGVPNVDAQKFTTSAGHGHTGAKLQFLSEQQAFEEWSHFREYDDVIVKDVDIMRENAAKGIRPHAVYNSNLKDEMLAMRKIVAGKTRSFYVCPVAFLCNMRMSTLGMCRVMVRRRDIFGTAIGLNCHSEEWNDCHERAQKIEGNNCVAGDFEAYESILSILISNGTNHVFKSMAALSNNYDPSETLVLDTLLADTVNPTINFFGTLITLLGGEASGHQMTTHFNSVANNLLHMYAYVVIMLEKALHDMPDYLEEDFDFDEFADEFFVKVFRDTLGDDLYLKVSPDRT
;
A
#
# COMPACT_ATOMS: atom_id res chain seq x y z
N HIS A 1 22.74 13.27 16.42
CA HIS A 1 22.65 14.64 15.87
C HIS A 1 22.01 14.57 14.48
N CYS A 2 20.70 14.42 14.39
CA CYS A 2 19.94 14.77 13.19
C CYS A 2 19.50 16.22 13.34
N ALA A 3 20.45 17.17 13.23
CA ALA A 3 20.09 18.52 12.92
C ALA A 3 19.55 18.51 11.49
N TYR A 4 18.27 18.65 11.31
CA TYR A 4 17.66 19.01 10.04
C TYR A 4 18.08 20.45 9.76
N SER A 5 19.29 20.65 9.22
CA SER A 5 19.59 21.92 8.60
C SER A 5 18.87 21.90 7.25
N GLY A 6 18.06 22.92 6.97
CA GLY A 6 17.33 23.09 5.72
C GLY A 6 18.18 23.12 4.44
N GLU A 7 19.46 22.80 4.53
CA GLU A 7 20.43 22.79 3.44
C GLU A 7 20.93 21.38 3.07
N ARG A 8 20.50 20.33 3.76
CA ARG A 8 20.78 18.97 3.27
C ARG A 8 19.71 18.59 2.26
N ASN A 9 19.94 18.96 1.03
CA ASN A 9 19.45 18.26 -0.12
C ASN A 9 19.95 16.80 -0.02
N ILE A 10 19.27 15.97 0.75
CA ILE A 10 19.38 14.54 0.58
C ILE A 10 18.67 14.31 -0.75
N ALA A 11 19.42 14.40 -1.83
CA ALA A 11 19.01 13.77 -3.06
C ALA A 11 18.89 12.28 -2.71
N TRP A 12 17.71 11.85 -2.35
CA TRP A 12 17.34 10.48 -2.50
C TRP A 12 17.26 10.24 -4.00
N THR A 13 18.43 10.16 -4.62
CA THR A 13 18.54 9.28 -5.73
C THR A 13 18.10 7.95 -5.13
N THR A 14 16.83 7.59 -5.31
CA THR A 14 16.49 6.18 -5.32
C THR A 14 17.60 5.62 -6.17
N PRO A 15 18.50 4.76 -5.65
CA PRO A 15 19.48 4.16 -6.50
C PRO A 15 18.66 3.67 -7.67
N LEU A 16 19.08 4.02 -8.86
CA LEU A 16 18.40 3.71 -10.10
C LEU A 16 18.54 2.21 -10.31
N PHE A 17 17.78 1.43 -9.54
CA PHE A 17 17.81 -0.02 -9.57
C PHE A 17 17.24 -0.59 -10.86
N PHE A 18 16.80 0.28 -11.76
CA PHE A 18 16.17 -0.12 -13.01
C PHE A 18 16.76 0.63 -14.21
N GLU A 19 18.06 0.95 -14.18
CA GLU A 19 18.74 1.50 -15.37
C GLU A 19 18.62 0.61 -16.61
N ASP A 20 18.32 -0.69 -16.40
CA ASP A 20 18.19 -1.67 -17.47
C ASP A 20 16.72 -1.95 -17.90
N PHE A 21 15.75 -1.24 -17.36
CA PHE A 21 14.44 -1.19 -17.99
C PHE A 21 14.51 -0.19 -19.12
N ASP A 22 15.04 -0.66 -20.23
CA ASP A 22 15.19 0.10 -21.45
C ASP A 22 13.86 0.76 -21.81
N ASP A 23 13.93 2.06 -22.11
CA ASP A 23 12.89 2.89 -22.73
C ASP A 23 11.84 3.57 -21.84
N LEU A 24 11.84 3.46 -20.53
CA LEU A 24 11.03 4.38 -19.72
C LEU A 24 11.87 5.60 -19.31
N PRO A 25 11.37 6.84 -19.50
CA PRO A 25 12.09 8.02 -19.11
C PRO A 25 12.36 8.00 -17.62
N MET A 26 13.64 7.98 -17.27
CA MET A 26 14.11 8.05 -15.89
C MET A 26 13.75 9.39 -15.30
N VAL A 27 12.85 9.38 -14.34
CA VAL A 27 12.53 10.58 -13.59
C VAL A 27 13.60 10.81 -12.54
N GLN A 28 14.42 11.82 -12.73
CA GLN A 28 15.22 12.37 -11.63
C GLN A 28 14.22 12.94 -10.62
N ILE A 29 14.03 12.23 -9.50
CA ILE A 29 13.19 12.72 -8.42
C ILE A 29 13.90 13.93 -7.84
N GLY A 30 13.33 15.10 -8.09
CA GLY A 30 13.88 16.39 -7.64
C GLY A 30 14.02 16.49 -6.13
N VAL A 31 14.62 17.57 -5.70
CA VAL A 31 14.88 17.90 -4.29
C VAL A 31 13.60 17.74 -3.46
N LEU A 32 13.71 16.96 -2.38
CA LEU A 32 12.62 16.72 -1.44
C LEU A 32 12.19 18.04 -0.78
N SER A 33 10.97 18.48 -1.02
CA SER A 33 10.35 19.54 -0.24
C SER A 33 9.60 18.91 0.94
N PRO A 34 9.87 19.29 2.19
CA PRO A 34 9.12 18.73 3.31
C PRO A 34 7.65 19.14 3.22
N ALA A 35 6.75 18.15 3.16
CA ALA A 35 5.30 18.36 3.17
C ALA A 35 4.78 18.86 4.52
N VAL A 36 5.61 18.80 5.56
CA VAL A 36 5.28 19.28 6.90
C VAL A 36 5.89 20.65 7.08
N PRO A 37 5.10 21.70 7.36
CA PRO A 37 5.66 22.98 7.76
C PRO A 37 6.59 22.79 8.97
N LEU A 38 7.84 23.25 8.86
CA LEU A 38 8.85 23.13 9.92
C LEU A 38 8.35 23.67 11.28
N ALA A 39 7.43 24.63 11.26
CA ALA A 39 6.77 25.16 12.44
C ALA A 39 5.91 24.14 13.21
N GLN A 40 5.55 23.00 12.59
CA GLN A 40 4.79 21.93 13.23
C GLN A 40 5.68 20.83 13.82
N VAL A 41 6.97 20.84 13.51
CA VAL A 41 7.93 19.88 13.99
C VAL A 41 8.82 20.53 15.03
N LYS A 42 8.78 20.05 16.26
CA LYS A 42 9.74 20.44 17.28
C LYS A 42 11.00 19.61 17.07
N VAL A 43 12.07 20.24 16.59
CA VAL A 43 13.39 19.63 16.58
C VAL A 43 13.82 19.45 18.05
N ILE A 44 14.18 18.23 18.40
CA ILE A 44 14.69 17.93 19.74
C ILE A 44 16.17 18.30 19.72
N GLU A 45 16.50 19.52 20.17
CA GLU A 45 17.87 19.92 20.41
C GLU A 45 18.22 19.56 21.86
N GLY A 46 19.24 18.72 22.03
CA GLY A 46 19.79 18.37 23.34
C GLY A 46 19.97 16.87 23.51
N GLU A 47 20.63 16.49 24.59
CA GLU A 47 20.68 15.09 25.03
C GLU A 47 19.26 14.64 25.36
N TYR A 48 18.74 13.83 24.50
CA TYR A 48 17.49 13.12 24.75
C TYR A 48 17.83 12.03 25.78
N HIS A 49 17.42 12.24 27.01
CA HIS A 49 17.44 11.16 27.98
C HIS A 49 16.32 10.19 27.61
N LEU A 50 16.68 9.24 26.78
CA LEU A 50 15.85 8.15 26.35
C LEU A 50 15.54 7.30 27.57
N GLU A 51 14.31 7.32 28.05
CA GLU A 51 13.83 6.22 28.88
C GLU A 51 13.98 4.91 28.08
N ASP A 52 14.00 3.76 28.74
CA ASP A 52 14.23 2.44 28.07
C ASP A 52 13.37 2.18 26.82
N ASN A 53 12.30 2.93 26.66
CA ASN A 53 11.41 2.90 25.51
C ASN A 53 11.98 3.54 24.24
N ASP A 54 12.99 4.36 24.34
CA ASP A 54 13.55 5.10 23.21
C ASP A 54 14.64 4.30 22.48
N LYS A 55 15.09 3.19 23.06
CA LYS A 55 16.00 2.24 22.39
C LYS A 55 15.51 1.79 21.04
N LEU A 56 14.18 1.63 20.89
CA LEU A 56 13.58 1.22 19.62
C LEU A 56 13.93 2.22 18.49
N PHE A 57 13.83 3.51 18.76
CA PHE A 57 14.15 4.54 17.76
C PHE A 57 15.66 4.64 17.51
N THR A 58 16.46 4.39 18.52
CA THR A 58 17.93 4.35 18.38
C THR A 58 18.35 3.16 17.55
N ASP A 59 17.83 1.97 17.86
CA ASP A 59 18.13 0.73 17.13
C ASP A 59 17.72 0.85 15.65
N PHE A 60 16.57 1.49 15.38
CA PHE A 60 16.15 1.78 14.00
C PHE A 60 17.10 2.69 13.26
N HIS A 61 17.65 3.68 13.94
CA HIS A 61 18.58 4.62 13.35
C HIS A 61 19.90 3.95 13.02
N GLU A 62 20.38 3.05 13.86
CA GLU A 62 21.59 2.27 13.65
C GLU A 62 21.43 1.29 12.46
N ASP A 63 20.29 0.63 12.35
CA ASP A 63 19.98 -0.29 11.25
C ASP A 63 19.64 0.42 9.92
N GLY A 64 19.49 1.75 9.93
CA GLY A 64 19.18 2.52 8.74
C GLY A 64 17.81 2.30 8.12
N LYS A 65 16.87 1.69 8.85
CA LYS A 65 15.50 1.38 8.35
C LYS A 65 14.48 2.46 8.65
N MET A 66 14.84 3.44 9.47
CA MET A 66 13.95 4.50 9.91
C MET A 66 14.72 5.80 10.12
N ILE A 67 14.09 6.91 9.77
CA ILE A 67 14.57 8.25 10.08
C ILE A 67 13.59 8.90 11.02
N VAL A 68 14.04 9.23 12.23
CA VAL A 68 13.23 9.97 13.21
C VAL A 68 13.51 11.46 13.04
N HIS A 69 12.48 12.23 12.68
CA HIS A 69 12.59 13.67 12.44
C HIS A 69 12.36 14.52 13.69
N GLY A 70 11.57 14.01 14.64
CA GLY A 70 11.24 14.71 15.87
C GLY A 70 9.78 14.51 16.29
N GLN A 71 9.31 15.38 17.21
CA GLN A 71 7.94 15.33 17.71
C GLN A 71 7.10 16.49 17.18
N LEU A 72 5.84 16.21 16.86
CA LEU A 72 4.88 17.20 16.43
C LEU A 72 4.36 18.00 17.61
N VAL A 73 4.52 19.33 17.55
CA VAL A 73 4.07 20.23 18.60
C VAL A 73 2.55 20.26 18.69
N GLY A 74 2.03 20.07 19.92
CA GLY A 74 0.58 20.14 20.17
C GLY A 74 -0.19 18.90 19.72
N PHE A 75 0.47 17.88 19.15
CA PHE A 75 -0.19 16.64 18.81
C PHE A 75 -0.66 15.91 20.07
N ARG A 76 -1.92 15.49 20.06
CA ARG A 76 -2.49 14.62 21.09
C ARG A 76 -3.13 13.42 20.42
N PRO A 77 -2.66 12.20 20.68
CA PRO A 77 -3.28 11.00 20.15
C PRO A 77 -4.76 10.98 20.55
N ARG A 78 -5.65 10.91 19.56
CA ARG A 78 -7.08 10.73 19.82
C ARG A 78 -7.40 9.26 19.63
N MET A 79 -7.76 8.61 20.73
CA MET A 79 -8.25 7.25 20.68
C MET A 79 -9.67 7.24 21.24
N LYS A 80 -10.61 7.05 20.35
CA LYS A 80 -11.97 6.69 20.72
C LYS A 80 -12.23 5.30 20.17
N ALA A 81 -12.49 4.34 21.07
CA ALA A 81 -13.14 3.13 20.66
C ALA A 81 -14.57 3.48 20.22
N THR A 82 -14.88 3.13 18.99
CA THR A 82 -16.20 3.37 18.38
C THR A 82 -17.08 2.11 18.45
N GLY A 83 -16.60 1.04 19.10
CA GLY A 83 -17.34 -0.18 19.29
C GLY A 83 -18.69 0.12 19.95
N THR A 84 -19.75 0.10 19.18
CA THR A 84 -21.13 0.17 19.65
C THR A 84 -21.60 -1.24 19.96
N LYS A 85 -22.19 -1.43 21.15
CA LYS A 85 -22.92 -2.67 21.43
C LYS A 85 -23.98 -2.83 20.36
N THR A 86 -23.98 -3.97 19.69
CA THR A 86 -25.05 -4.28 18.74
C THR A 86 -26.40 -4.27 19.44
N SER A 87 -27.43 -3.72 18.78
CA SER A 87 -28.80 -3.77 19.28
C SER A 87 -29.32 -5.20 19.42
N VAL A 88 -28.70 -6.17 18.79
CA VAL A 88 -29.04 -7.61 18.88
C VAL A 88 -28.56 -8.21 20.21
N ALA A 89 -27.50 -7.69 20.83
CA ALA A 89 -26.96 -8.26 22.07
C ALA A 89 -27.97 -8.31 23.22
N PRO A 90 -28.78 -7.26 23.54
CA PRO A 90 -29.80 -7.33 24.54
C PRO A 90 -30.92 -8.37 24.22
N PHE A 91 -31.28 -8.49 22.96
CA PHE A 91 -32.25 -9.46 22.49
C PHE A 91 -31.74 -10.90 22.66
N MET A 92 -30.49 -11.16 22.31
CA MET A 92 -29.91 -12.48 22.51
C MET A 92 -29.82 -12.86 23.99
N ILE A 93 -29.40 -11.92 24.85
CA ILE A 93 -29.36 -12.14 26.31
C ILE A 93 -30.77 -12.44 26.84
N ALA A 94 -31.80 -11.67 26.44
CA ALA A 94 -33.19 -11.86 26.89
C ALA A 94 -33.79 -13.20 26.44
N ASN A 95 -33.26 -13.80 25.34
CA ASN A 95 -33.71 -15.08 24.82
C ASN A 95 -32.78 -16.25 25.18
N GLY A 96 -31.99 -16.14 26.23
CA GLY A 96 -31.12 -17.21 26.73
C GLY A 96 -29.86 -17.48 25.88
N GLY A 97 -29.55 -16.58 24.98
CA GLY A 97 -28.29 -16.62 24.25
C GLY A 97 -27.13 -16.36 25.21
N ASP A 98 -26.23 -17.30 25.32
CA ASP A 98 -24.98 -17.14 26.07
C ASP A 98 -24.03 -16.23 25.30
N LEU A 99 -24.08 -14.93 25.59
CA LEU A 99 -22.99 -14.03 25.27
C LEU A 99 -21.89 -14.27 26.31
N SER A 100 -21.32 -15.48 26.27
CA SER A 100 -20.31 -15.87 27.21
C SER A 100 -19.14 -14.87 27.27
N PRO A 101 -18.52 -14.69 28.45
CA PRO A 101 -17.42 -13.76 28.70
C PRO A 101 -16.37 -13.63 27.61
N PRO A 102 -16.03 -14.66 26.81
CA PRO A 102 -15.07 -14.50 25.72
C PRO A 102 -15.41 -13.45 24.68
N ILE A 103 -16.68 -13.07 24.52
CA ILE A 103 -17.08 -12.02 23.58
C ILE A 103 -17.00 -10.64 24.21
N THR A 104 -17.37 -10.52 25.49
CA THR A 104 -17.29 -9.27 26.24
C THR A 104 -15.85 -8.92 26.62
N ASP A 105 -15.04 -9.92 26.93
CA ASP A 105 -13.61 -9.75 27.24
C ASP A 105 -12.76 -9.42 26.00
N ARG A 106 -13.28 -9.63 24.80
CA ARG A 106 -12.59 -9.29 23.54
C ARG A 106 -12.76 -7.83 23.12
N LEU A 107 -13.69 -7.10 23.68
CA LEU A 107 -13.93 -5.68 23.44
C LEU A 107 -13.05 -4.79 24.33
N TYR A 108 -11.78 -5.16 24.55
CA TYR A 108 -10.88 -4.25 25.18
C TYR A 108 -10.38 -3.24 24.15
N ARG A 109 -10.56 -1.98 24.52
CA ARG A 109 -9.86 -0.88 23.88
C ARG A 109 -8.38 -1.18 23.96
N PRO A 110 -7.61 -0.91 22.90
CA PRO A 110 -6.17 -0.92 23.02
C PRO A 110 -5.80 -0.10 24.27
N LEU A 111 -5.14 -0.73 25.23
CA LEU A 111 -4.70 -0.06 26.44
C LEU A 111 -3.57 0.88 26.05
N MET A 112 -3.92 2.12 25.76
CA MET A 112 -2.99 3.22 25.53
C MET A 112 -2.56 3.82 26.87
N GLY A 113 -1.95 3.06 27.68
CA GLY A 113 -1.37 3.55 28.93
C GLY A 113 0.15 3.54 28.93
N ALA A 114 0.71 2.63 28.17
CA ALA A 114 2.14 2.46 28.05
C ALA A 114 2.56 2.70 26.60
N TRP A 115 3.54 3.54 26.41
CA TRP A 115 4.18 3.84 25.11
C TRP A 115 4.70 2.58 24.41
N GLU A 116 5.03 1.55 25.16
CA GLU A 116 5.49 0.24 24.69
C GLU A 116 4.53 -0.45 23.71
N GLN A 117 3.22 -0.25 23.83
CA GLN A 117 2.26 -0.95 22.99
C GLN A 117 2.24 -0.46 21.52
N PRO A 118 2.22 0.85 21.23
CA PRO A 118 2.39 1.34 19.88
C PRO A 118 3.72 0.94 19.24
N GLN A 119 4.80 0.95 20.00
CA GLN A 119 6.15 0.60 19.53
C GLN A 119 6.24 -0.84 19.01
N ASN A 120 5.45 -1.76 19.55
CA ASN A 120 5.45 -3.15 19.08
C ASN A 120 5.04 -3.27 17.60
N VAL A 121 4.29 -2.31 17.06
CA VAL A 121 3.97 -2.25 15.64
C VAL A 121 5.22 -1.95 14.81
N LEU A 122 6.07 -1.02 15.29
CA LEU A 122 7.30 -0.65 14.62
C LEU A 122 8.38 -1.73 14.68
N LYS A 123 8.34 -2.62 15.68
CA LYS A 123 9.29 -3.73 15.80
C LYS A 123 9.31 -4.64 14.58
N ASN A 124 8.17 -4.78 13.89
CA ASN A 124 8.11 -5.58 12.68
C ASN A 124 9.01 -5.02 11.57
N TYR A 125 9.20 -3.69 11.52
CA TYR A 125 10.08 -3.04 10.55
C TYR A 125 11.57 -3.18 10.89
N LEU A 126 11.91 -3.67 12.10
CA LEU A 126 13.30 -3.96 12.52
C LEU A 126 13.83 -5.30 12.00
N HIS A 127 12.94 -6.21 11.60
CA HIS A 127 13.38 -7.48 11.06
C HIS A 127 14.20 -7.27 9.79
N PRO A 128 15.38 -7.93 9.68
CA PRO A 128 16.15 -7.85 8.47
C PRO A 128 15.29 -8.31 7.28
N THR A 129 15.21 -7.48 6.26
CA THR A 129 14.66 -7.93 4.99
C THR A 129 15.61 -8.98 4.44
N HIS A 130 15.09 -10.15 4.09
CA HIS A 130 15.88 -11.17 3.41
C HIS A 130 16.48 -10.57 2.14
N SER A 131 17.75 -10.85 1.88
CA SER A 131 18.39 -10.43 0.65
C SER A 131 17.75 -11.17 -0.53
N MET A 132 17.08 -10.43 -1.39
CA MET A 132 16.59 -10.94 -2.66
C MET A 132 17.64 -10.75 -3.73
N ARG A 133 17.70 -11.66 -4.68
CA ARG A 133 18.51 -11.48 -5.90
C ARG A 133 17.83 -10.47 -6.81
N GLU A 134 18.48 -9.34 -6.98
CA GLU A 134 17.96 -8.22 -7.75
C GLU A 134 17.80 -8.56 -9.24
N ASP A 135 18.72 -9.34 -9.81
CA ASP A 135 18.67 -9.83 -11.18
C ASP A 135 17.40 -10.67 -11.45
N ILE A 136 17.12 -11.65 -10.60
CA ILE A 136 15.91 -12.47 -10.70
C ILE A 136 14.64 -11.62 -10.50
N TRP A 137 14.68 -10.68 -9.52
CA TRP A 137 13.58 -9.77 -9.27
C TRP A 137 13.23 -8.93 -10.51
N LYS A 138 14.25 -8.36 -11.16
CA LYS A 138 14.09 -7.59 -12.40
C LYS A 138 13.46 -8.41 -13.52
N VAL A 139 13.88 -9.66 -13.68
CA VAL A 139 13.29 -10.58 -14.67
C VAL A 139 11.80 -10.81 -14.36
N CYS A 140 11.45 -11.07 -13.11
CA CYS A 140 10.04 -11.26 -12.72
C CYS A 140 9.18 -10.02 -13.03
N VAL A 141 9.68 -8.83 -12.71
CA VAL A 141 8.96 -7.58 -13.00
C VAL A 141 8.79 -7.37 -14.50
N ARG A 142 9.84 -7.58 -15.31
CA ARG A 142 9.75 -7.49 -16.77
C ARG A 142 8.76 -8.51 -17.35
N SER A 143 8.82 -9.75 -16.92
CA SER A 143 7.90 -10.80 -17.36
C SER A 143 6.45 -10.45 -17.00
N TYR A 144 6.21 -9.91 -15.81
CA TYR A 144 4.88 -9.46 -15.42
C TYR A 144 4.38 -8.32 -16.33
N CYS A 145 5.23 -7.35 -16.65
CA CYS A 145 4.89 -6.26 -17.57
C CYS A 145 4.59 -6.78 -18.99
N ARG A 146 5.43 -7.69 -19.53
CA ARG A 146 5.17 -8.36 -20.83
C ARG A 146 3.83 -9.12 -20.83
N HIS A 147 3.52 -9.78 -19.71
CA HIS A 147 2.24 -10.47 -19.57
C HIS A 147 1.05 -9.50 -19.65
N LEU A 148 1.14 -8.32 -19.01
CA LEU A 148 0.12 -7.29 -19.12
C LEU A 148 0.01 -6.73 -20.54
N GLU A 149 1.12 -6.39 -21.17
CA GLU A 149 1.17 -5.90 -22.55
C GLU A 149 0.50 -6.85 -23.54
N LYS A 150 0.75 -8.15 -23.38
CA LYS A 150 0.20 -9.20 -24.24
C LYS A 150 -1.30 -9.42 -24.06
N ASN A 151 -1.84 -9.21 -22.87
CA ASN A 151 -3.18 -9.66 -22.50
C ASN A 151 -4.19 -8.53 -22.27
N LEU A 152 -3.75 -7.30 -22.01
CA LEU A 152 -4.65 -6.15 -21.91
C LEU A 152 -5.16 -5.77 -23.29
N THR A 153 -6.47 -5.57 -23.39
CA THR A 153 -7.11 -5.17 -24.63
C THR A 153 -7.05 -3.66 -24.86
N ILE A 154 -7.36 -3.21 -26.06
CA ILE A 154 -7.46 -1.77 -26.38
C ILE A 154 -8.49 -1.08 -25.48
N GLU A 155 -9.62 -1.76 -25.18
CA GLU A 155 -10.65 -1.24 -24.27
C GLU A 155 -10.15 -1.17 -22.82
N ASP A 156 -9.32 -2.13 -22.38
CA ASP A 156 -8.69 -2.07 -21.07
C ASP A 156 -7.74 -0.87 -20.99
N LEU A 157 -6.90 -0.69 -22.00
CA LEU A 157 -5.94 0.41 -22.05
C LEU A 157 -6.62 1.77 -22.17
N ALA A 158 -7.77 1.86 -22.86
CA ALA A 158 -8.54 3.11 -22.94
C ALA A 158 -9.09 3.56 -21.57
N ASP A 159 -9.38 2.63 -20.66
CA ASP A 159 -9.83 2.94 -19.30
C ASP A 159 -8.69 3.38 -18.36
N ILE A 160 -7.43 3.14 -18.74
CA ILE A 160 -6.24 3.54 -17.97
C ILE A 160 -5.87 4.97 -18.37
N HIS A 161 -6.39 5.95 -17.66
CA HIS A 161 -6.10 7.37 -17.88
C HIS A 161 -6.26 8.17 -16.59
N PRO A 162 -5.64 9.36 -16.47
CA PRO A 162 -5.90 10.28 -15.38
C PRO A 162 -7.36 10.77 -15.40
N VAL A 163 -7.93 10.93 -14.21
CA VAL A 163 -9.31 11.46 -14.08
C VAL A 163 -9.29 12.82 -13.38
N PRO A 164 -10.27 13.70 -13.67
CA PRO A 164 -10.35 14.99 -13.00
C PRO A 164 -10.72 14.86 -11.52
N LEU A 165 -10.46 15.90 -10.73
CA LEU A 165 -10.67 15.92 -9.29
C LEU A 165 -12.12 15.56 -8.89
N ASN A 166 -13.11 16.05 -9.63
CA ASN A 166 -14.52 15.74 -9.35
C ASN A 166 -14.82 14.23 -9.46
N VAL A 167 -14.22 13.53 -10.41
CA VAL A 167 -14.33 12.06 -10.54
C VAL A 167 -13.52 11.38 -9.43
N ALA A 168 -12.34 11.88 -9.09
CA ALA A 168 -11.54 11.35 -8.00
C ALA A 168 -12.26 11.48 -6.64
N VAL A 169 -13.12 12.48 -6.47
CA VAL A 169 -13.90 12.71 -5.25
C VAL A 169 -15.19 11.88 -5.25
N ASN A 170 -15.97 11.95 -6.32
CA ASN A 170 -17.33 11.41 -6.37
C ASN A 170 -17.43 10.01 -6.99
N GLY A 171 -16.35 9.48 -7.58
CA GLY A 171 -16.48 8.36 -8.49
C GLY A 171 -17.25 8.72 -9.76
N PHE A 172 -17.74 7.72 -10.44
CA PHE A 172 -18.57 7.91 -11.63
C PHE A 172 -19.84 7.07 -11.51
N PRO A 173 -21.02 7.69 -11.30
CA PRO A 173 -22.28 6.98 -11.13
C PRO A 173 -22.57 6.02 -12.30
N GLY A 174 -22.93 4.79 -11.99
CA GLY A 174 -23.23 3.75 -12.97
C GLY A 174 -22.00 3.06 -13.58
N VAL A 175 -20.77 3.49 -13.24
CA VAL A 175 -19.53 2.81 -13.64
C VAL A 175 -19.04 1.95 -12.48
N PRO A 176 -19.03 0.61 -12.62
CA PRO A 176 -18.54 -0.28 -11.57
C PRO A 176 -17.09 0.02 -11.18
N ASN A 177 -16.78 -0.09 -9.89
CA ASN A 177 -15.43 0.06 -9.33
C ASN A 177 -14.80 1.47 -9.51
N VAL A 178 -15.64 2.46 -9.72
CA VAL A 178 -15.26 3.89 -9.70
C VAL A 178 -16.12 4.59 -8.65
N ASP A 179 -15.97 4.16 -7.40
CA ASP A 179 -16.79 4.63 -6.28
C ASP A 179 -16.32 5.97 -5.72
N ALA A 180 -17.25 6.70 -5.10
CA ALA A 180 -16.95 7.93 -4.38
C ALA A 180 -16.00 7.67 -3.19
N GLN A 181 -15.31 8.71 -2.76
CA GLN A 181 -14.55 8.67 -1.52
C GLN A 181 -15.48 8.46 -0.31
N LYS A 182 -14.95 7.80 0.72
CA LYS A 182 -15.66 7.63 1.99
C LYS A 182 -15.50 8.90 2.85
N PHE A 183 -16.47 9.81 2.80
CA PHE A 183 -16.40 11.12 3.45
C PHE A 183 -16.45 11.07 4.98
N THR A 184 -16.97 10.00 5.57
CA THR A 184 -17.01 9.82 7.04
C THR A 184 -15.66 9.47 7.65
N THR A 185 -14.64 9.20 6.84
CA THR A 185 -13.27 8.92 7.31
C THR A 185 -12.49 10.21 7.49
N SER A 186 -11.39 10.14 8.27
CA SER A 186 -10.51 11.27 8.56
C SER A 186 -9.96 11.93 7.28
N ALA A 187 -9.77 13.25 7.33
CA ALA A 187 -9.08 14.01 6.29
C ALA A 187 -7.55 13.83 6.31
N GLY A 188 -7.00 13.21 7.36
CA GLY A 188 -5.57 12.93 7.47
C GLY A 188 -4.76 14.05 8.12
N HIS A 189 -3.44 14.00 7.91
CA HIS A 189 -2.52 15.00 8.46
C HIS A 189 -2.78 16.37 7.83
N GLY A 190 -2.61 17.42 8.64
CA GLY A 190 -2.90 18.82 8.24
C GLY A 190 -4.36 19.24 8.49
N HIS A 191 -5.29 18.32 8.48
CA HIS A 191 -6.72 18.60 8.65
C HIS A 191 -7.33 17.75 9.77
N THR A 192 -7.94 18.42 10.75
CA THR A 192 -8.53 17.72 11.91
C THR A 192 -10.01 17.46 11.68
N GLY A 193 -10.41 16.20 11.57
CA GLY A 193 -11.80 15.79 11.43
C GLY A 193 -12.05 14.85 10.27
N ALA A 194 -13.32 14.60 10.00
CA ALA A 194 -13.75 13.80 8.85
C ALA A 194 -13.75 14.64 7.57
N LYS A 195 -13.51 14.00 6.42
CA LYS A 195 -13.57 14.65 5.09
C LYS A 195 -14.87 15.41 4.86
N LEU A 196 -15.98 14.93 5.45
CA LEU A 196 -17.29 15.58 5.37
C LEU A 196 -17.27 17.04 5.88
N GLN A 197 -16.38 17.38 6.81
CA GLN A 197 -16.29 18.74 7.39
C GLN A 197 -15.60 19.75 6.46
N PHE A 198 -14.99 19.25 5.39
CA PHE A 198 -14.25 20.05 4.40
C PHE A 198 -14.95 20.03 3.04
N LEU A 199 -16.24 19.73 3.02
CA LEU A 199 -17.04 19.85 1.81
C LEU A 199 -17.59 21.29 1.73
N SER A 200 -17.57 21.85 0.52
CA SER A 200 -18.19 23.13 0.24
C SER A 200 -19.71 23.05 0.50
N GLU A 201 -20.30 24.19 0.89
CA GLU A 201 -21.75 24.30 0.95
C GLU A 201 -22.32 24.18 -0.46
N GLN A 202 -22.95 23.05 -0.73
CA GLN A 202 -23.53 22.79 -2.06
C GLN A 202 -24.86 23.49 -2.21
N GLN A 203 -25.01 24.21 -3.30
CA GLN A 203 -26.32 24.39 -3.90
C GLN A 203 -26.76 23.04 -4.47
N ALA A 204 -27.75 22.42 -3.81
CA ALA A 204 -28.32 21.16 -4.26
C ALA A 204 -29.05 21.41 -5.59
N PHE A 205 -28.42 21.09 -6.70
CA PHE A 205 -29.15 20.82 -7.93
C PHE A 205 -29.83 19.47 -7.75
N GLU A 206 -31.16 19.41 -7.91
CA GLU A 206 -31.93 18.19 -7.68
C GLU A 206 -31.43 16.96 -8.47
N GLU A 207 -30.89 17.19 -9.66
CA GLU A 207 -30.29 16.14 -10.51
C GLU A 207 -28.94 15.61 -10.02
N TRP A 208 -28.21 16.35 -9.18
CA TRP A 208 -26.85 16.01 -8.73
C TRP A 208 -26.71 15.98 -7.22
N SER A 209 -27.76 15.58 -6.54
CA SER A 209 -27.84 15.55 -5.06
C SER A 209 -26.71 14.75 -4.37
N HIS A 210 -25.99 13.92 -5.12
CA HIS A 210 -24.88 13.12 -4.62
C HIS A 210 -23.49 13.71 -4.94
N PHE A 211 -23.41 14.74 -5.76
CA PHE A 211 -22.15 15.39 -6.11
C PHE A 211 -21.59 16.15 -4.89
N ARG A 212 -20.29 15.99 -4.65
CA ARG A 212 -19.57 16.62 -3.55
C ARG A 212 -18.36 17.37 -4.09
N GLU A 213 -18.12 18.53 -3.52
CA GLU A 213 -16.91 19.31 -3.77
C GLU A 213 -16.22 19.60 -2.46
N TYR A 214 -14.89 19.56 -2.45
CA TYR A 214 -14.13 20.05 -1.32
C TYR A 214 -14.10 21.57 -1.31
N ASP A 215 -13.92 22.15 -0.11
CA ASP A 215 -13.69 23.57 0.06
C ASP A 215 -12.34 24.00 -0.54
N ASP A 216 -12.18 25.33 -0.67
CA ASP A 216 -10.99 25.92 -1.26
C ASP A 216 -9.69 25.52 -0.55
N VAL A 217 -9.76 25.19 0.74
CA VAL A 217 -8.58 24.80 1.53
C VAL A 217 -8.04 23.46 1.03
N ILE A 218 -8.92 22.46 0.87
CA ILE A 218 -8.52 21.16 0.36
C ILE A 218 -8.15 21.22 -1.13
N VAL A 219 -8.92 21.95 -1.93
CA VAL A 219 -8.63 22.09 -3.38
C VAL A 219 -7.25 22.71 -3.58
N LYS A 220 -6.93 23.76 -2.85
CA LYS A 220 -5.61 24.40 -2.91
C LYS A 220 -4.47 23.44 -2.54
N ASP A 221 -4.65 22.60 -1.52
CA ASP A 221 -3.64 21.61 -1.14
C ASP A 221 -3.46 20.54 -2.22
N VAL A 222 -4.57 20.12 -2.87
CA VAL A 222 -4.53 19.19 -4.02
C VAL A 222 -3.75 19.80 -5.18
N ASP A 223 -4.03 21.06 -5.53
CA ASP A 223 -3.39 21.76 -6.66
C ASP A 223 -1.90 21.97 -6.41
N ILE A 224 -1.52 22.47 -5.23
CA ILE A 224 -0.11 22.68 -4.85
C ILE A 224 0.66 21.36 -4.92
N MET A 225 0.07 20.28 -4.39
CA MET A 225 0.70 18.97 -4.41
C MET A 225 0.89 18.47 -5.84
N ARG A 226 -0.13 18.61 -6.69
CA ARG A 226 -0.08 18.19 -8.10
C ARG A 226 0.91 19.00 -8.92
N GLU A 227 0.92 20.33 -8.75
CA GLU A 227 1.89 21.21 -9.40
C GLU A 227 3.34 20.89 -9.02
N ASN A 228 3.58 20.55 -7.75
CA ASN A 228 4.90 20.12 -7.29
C ASN A 228 5.27 18.75 -7.86
N ALA A 229 4.35 17.80 -7.84
CA ALA A 229 4.54 16.48 -8.41
C ALA A 229 4.84 16.54 -9.92
N ALA A 230 4.17 17.44 -10.65
CA ALA A 230 4.45 17.71 -12.08
C ALA A 230 5.85 18.29 -12.35
N LYS A 231 6.55 18.74 -11.31
CA LYS A 231 7.95 19.19 -11.35
C LYS A 231 8.92 18.13 -10.78
N GLY A 232 8.43 16.93 -10.46
CA GLY A 232 9.21 15.88 -9.81
C GLY A 232 9.49 16.13 -8.33
N ILE A 233 8.77 17.04 -7.68
CA ILE A 233 8.94 17.34 -6.25
C ILE A 233 7.99 16.45 -5.46
N ARG A 234 8.56 15.55 -4.64
CA ARG A 234 7.79 14.63 -3.79
C ARG A 234 6.93 15.39 -2.78
N PRO A 235 5.67 14.98 -2.56
CA PRO A 235 4.77 15.63 -1.61
C PRO A 235 5.16 15.38 -0.15
N HIS A 236 5.93 14.33 0.17
CA HIS A 236 6.20 13.88 1.53
C HIS A 236 4.92 13.80 2.37
N ALA A 237 3.95 13.10 1.83
CA ALA A 237 2.67 12.91 2.49
C ALA A 237 2.86 12.27 3.88
N VAL A 238 2.37 12.96 4.92
CA VAL A 238 2.45 12.46 6.29
C VAL A 238 1.22 11.64 6.62
N TYR A 239 1.42 10.36 6.85
CA TYR A 239 0.34 9.45 7.23
C TYR A 239 0.15 9.45 8.75
N ASN A 240 -1.07 9.66 9.21
CA ASN A 240 -1.37 9.56 10.63
C ASN A 240 -1.57 8.10 11.04
N SER A 241 -0.76 7.62 11.98
CA SER A 241 -0.93 6.31 12.59
C SER A 241 -2.11 6.29 13.56
N ASN A 242 -2.93 5.27 13.48
CA ASN A 242 -4.05 5.02 14.38
C ASN A 242 -4.08 3.55 14.76
N LEU A 243 -4.47 3.22 15.98
CA LEU A 243 -4.72 1.84 16.35
C LEU A 243 -6.07 1.38 15.78
N LYS A 244 -6.06 0.17 15.27
CA LYS A 244 -7.26 -0.45 14.69
C LYS A 244 -8.22 -0.85 15.80
N ASP A 245 -9.43 -0.33 15.75
CA ASP A 245 -10.50 -0.68 16.68
C ASP A 245 -11.14 -2.00 16.21
N GLU A 246 -10.58 -3.10 16.68
CA GLU A 246 -11.01 -4.44 16.33
C GLU A 246 -11.05 -5.35 17.55
N MET A 247 -11.83 -6.41 17.48
CA MET A 247 -11.89 -7.41 18.54
C MET A 247 -10.64 -8.27 18.49
N LEU A 248 -9.88 -8.25 19.58
CA LEU A 248 -8.68 -9.06 19.76
C LEU A 248 -8.84 -10.02 20.93
N ALA A 249 -8.25 -11.19 20.80
CA ALA A 249 -8.10 -12.09 21.95
C ALA A 249 -7.26 -11.40 23.04
N MET A 250 -7.66 -11.56 24.32
CA MET A 250 -7.02 -10.92 25.46
C MET A 250 -5.48 -11.10 25.46
N ARG A 251 -4.99 -12.30 25.10
CA ARG A 251 -3.55 -12.57 24.99
C ARG A 251 -2.81 -11.63 24.04
N LYS A 252 -3.48 -11.19 22.93
CA LYS A 252 -2.89 -10.24 21.98
C LYS A 252 -2.87 -8.83 22.55
N ILE A 253 -3.90 -8.45 23.31
CA ILE A 253 -3.99 -7.14 23.96
C ILE A 253 -2.92 -7.01 25.05
N VAL A 254 -2.79 -8.01 25.92
CA VAL A 254 -1.76 -8.05 26.97
C VAL A 254 -0.35 -8.04 26.36
N ALA A 255 -0.16 -8.69 25.24
CA ALA A 255 1.11 -8.70 24.51
C ALA A 255 1.36 -7.41 23.67
N GLY A 256 0.47 -6.41 23.73
CA GLY A 256 0.59 -5.18 22.95
C GLY A 256 0.54 -5.38 21.43
N LYS A 257 -0.10 -6.46 20.96
CA LYS A 257 -0.23 -6.80 19.53
C LYS A 257 -1.47 -6.17 18.89
N THR A 258 -1.81 -4.92 19.24
CA THR A 258 -2.85 -4.18 18.53
C THR A 258 -2.29 -3.66 17.21
N ARG A 259 -2.97 -3.97 16.11
CA ARG A 259 -2.55 -3.49 14.79
C ARG A 259 -2.75 -1.99 14.67
N SER A 260 -1.90 -1.34 13.92
CA SER A 260 -2.11 0.05 13.47
C SER A 260 -2.54 0.08 12.01
N PHE A 261 -3.16 1.19 11.64
CA PHE A 261 -3.40 1.54 10.25
C PHE A 261 -3.03 3.01 10.05
N TYR A 262 -2.76 3.37 8.83
CA TYR A 262 -2.30 4.70 8.49
C TYR A 262 -3.38 5.43 7.68
N VAL A 263 -3.48 6.73 7.90
CA VAL A 263 -4.44 7.58 7.18
C VAL A 263 -3.65 8.61 6.40
N CYS A 264 -3.69 8.51 5.07
CA CYS A 264 -3.05 9.51 4.22
C CYS A 264 -3.79 10.84 4.24
N PRO A 265 -3.10 11.97 3.96
CA PRO A 265 -3.75 13.26 3.76
C PRO A 265 -4.75 13.21 2.60
N VAL A 266 -5.86 13.94 2.75
CA VAL A 266 -6.91 13.96 1.72
C VAL A 266 -6.39 14.48 0.37
N ALA A 267 -5.48 15.46 0.37
CA ALA A 267 -4.86 15.97 -0.85
C ALA A 267 -4.05 14.89 -1.58
N PHE A 268 -3.29 14.07 -0.85
CA PHE A 268 -2.55 12.94 -1.43
C PHE A 268 -3.51 11.88 -1.96
N LEU A 269 -4.57 11.55 -1.19
CA LEU A 269 -5.60 10.61 -1.64
C LEU A 269 -6.25 11.07 -2.95
N CYS A 270 -6.59 12.35 -3.07
CA CYS A 270 -7.18 12.91 -4.29
C CYS A 270 -6.22 12.77 -5.47
N ASN A 271 -4.96 13.17 -5.32
CA ASN A 271 -3.95 13.08 -6.37
C ASN A 271 -3.68 11.64 -6.80
N MET A 272 -3.57 10.71 -5.85
CA MET A 272 -3.44 9.27 -6.14
C MET A 272 -4.65 8.77 -6.92
N ARG A 273 -5.88 9.13 -6.52
CA ARG A 273 -7.09 8.73 -7.24
C ARG A 273 -7.16 9.34 -8.64
N MET A 274 -6.79 10.61 -8.78
CA MET A 274 -6.73 11.27 -10.10
C MET A 274 -5.81 10.50 -11.07
N SER A 275 -4.68 10.00 -10.58
CA SER A 275 -3.69 9.31 -11.41
C SER A 275 -3.93 7.82 -11.57
N THR A 276 -4.67 7.14 -10.66
CA THR A 276 -4.69 5.67 -10.62
C THR A 276 -6.07 5.03 -10.64
N LEU A 277 -7.16 5.81 -10.58
CA LEU A 277 -8.51 5.24 -10.46
C LEU A 277 -8.88 4.35 -11.66
N GLY A 278 -8.47 4.75 -12.87
CA GLY A 278 -8.65 3.94 -14.08
C GLY A 278 -7.89 2.61 -14.01
N MET A 279 -6.64 2.63 -13.53
CA MET A 279 -5.85 1.41 -13.33
C MET A 279 -6.54 0.45 -12.34
N CYS A 280 -6.99 0.98 -11.20
CA CYS A 280 -7.71 0.19 -10.19
C CYS A 280 -8.95 -0.49 -10.77
N ARG A 281 -9.72 0.25 -11.60
CA ARG A 281 -10.89 -0.30 -12.27
C ARG A 281 -10.54 -1.45 -13.21
N VAL A 282 -9.50 -1.28 -14.03
CA VAL A 282 -9.06 -2.32 -14.95
C VAL A 282 -8.58 -3.56 -14.19
N MET A 283 -7.84 -3.40 -13.12
CA MET A 283 -7.39 -4.52 -12.28
C MET A 283 -8.55 -5.33 -11.71
N VAL A 284 -9.62 -4.65 -11.24
CA VAL A 284 -10.81 -5.35 -10.73
C VAL A 284 -11.56 -6.07 -11.86
N ARG A 285 -11.65 -5.48 -13.06
CA ARG A 285 -12.30 -6.08 -14.21
C ARG A 285 -11.52 -7.27 -14.78
N ARG A 286 -10.19 -7.16 -14.82
CA ARG A 286 -9.28 -8.15 -15.41
C ARG A 286 -8.51 -8.94 -14.35
N ARG A 287 -9.21 -9.36 -13.30
CA ARG A 287 -8.65 -10.23 -12.26
C ARG A 287 -7.90 -11.44 -12.82
N ASP A 288 -8.39 -11.96 -13.93
CA ASP A 288 -7.80 -13.07 -14.66
C ASP A 288 -6.37 -12.82 -15.14
N ILE A 289 -6.08 -11.61 -15.62
CA ILE A 289 -4.76 -11.21 -16.09
C ILE A 289 -3.86 -10.86 -14.92
N PHE A 290 -4.36 -10.02 -13.99
CA PHE A 290 -3.56 -9.56 -12.85
C PHE A 290 -3.33 -10.65 -11.80
N GLY A 291 -4.08 -11.73 -11.80
CA GLY A 291 -4.01 -12.77 -10.77
C GLY A 291 -4.41 -12.23 -9.40
N THR A 292 -5.50 -11.47 -9.34
CA THR A 292 -5.97 -10.83 -8.10
C THR A 292 -7.42 -11.16 -7.82
N ALA A 293 -7.80 -11.19 -6.54
CA ALA A 293 -9.19 -11.34 -6.09
C ALA A 293 -9.83 -10.01 -5.67
N ILE A 294 -9.25 -8.87 -6.07
CA ILE A 294 -9.75 -7.55 -5.68
C ILE A 294 -11.18 -7.35 -6.21
N GLY A 295 -12.09 -6.98 -5.30
CA GLY A 295 -13.49 -6.77 -5.64
C GLY A 295 -14.30 -8.05 -5.92
N LEU A 296 -13.73 -9.23 -5.68
CA LEU A 296 -14.43 -10.50 -5.81
C LEU A 296 -15.54 -10.58 -4.75
N ASN A 297 -16.75 -10.82 -5.19
CA ASN A 297 -17.86 -11.10 -4.28
C ASN A 297 -17.93 -12.60 -3.99
N CYS A 298 -17.43 -13.00 -2.83
CA CYS A 298 -17.41 -14.40 -2.40
C CYS A 298 -18.80 -15.02 -2.15
N HIS A 299 -19.86 -14.20 -2.19
CA HIS A 299 -21.26 -14.65 -2.04
C HIS A 299 -22.02 -14.72 -3.38
N SER A 300 -21.32 -14.55 -4.50
CA SER A 300 -21.87 -14.61 -5.86
C SER A 300 -21.22 -15.69 -6.70
N GLU A 301 -21.67 -15.80 -7.95
CA GLU A 301 -21.09 -16.71 -8.95
C GLU A 301 -19.62 -16.37 -9.30
N GLU A 302 -19.16 -15.15 -8.98
CA GLU A 302 -17.76 -14.77 -9.19
C GLU A 302 -16.76 -15.68 -8.44
N TRP A 303 -17.21 -16.30 -7.34
CA TRP A 303 -16.40 -17.31 -6.65
C TRP A 303 -16.23 -18.58 -7.47
N ASN A 304 -17.26 -18.96 -8.24
CA ASN A 304 -17.18 -20.08 -9.16
C ASN A 304 -16.23 -19.80 -10.32
N ASP A 305 -16.21 -18.55 -10.84
CA ASP A 305 -15.25 -18.14 -11.87
C ASP A 305 -13.79 -18.28 -11.39
N CYS A 306 -13.54 -17.93 -10.13
CA CYS A 306 -12.23 -18.16 -9.50
C CYS A 306 -11.89 -19.67 -9.49
N HIS A 307 -12.82 -20.51 -9.06
CA HIS A 307 -12.64 -21.95 -9.05
C HIS A 307 -12.40 -22.52 -10.47
N GLU A 308 -13.18 -22.10 -11.46
CA GLU A 308 -13.02 -22.54 -12.86
C GLU A 308 -11.66 -22.13 -13.45
N ARG A 309 -11.18 -20.94 -13.12
CA ARG A 309 -9.82 -20.52 -13.51
C ARG A 309 -8.76 -21.41 -12.88
N ALA A 310 -8.90 -21.73 -11.58
CA ALA A 310 -8.00 -22.63 -10.89
C ALA A 310 -8.02 -24.06 -11.48
N GLN A 311 -9.16 -24.53 -11.99
CA GLN A 311 -9.26 -25.87 -12.60
C GLN A 311 -8.52 -25.99 -13.94
N LYS A 312 -8.15 -24.87 -14.59
CA LYS A 312 -7.32 -24.90 -15.81
C LYS A 312 -5.89 -25.39 -15.54
N ILE A 313 -5.41 -25.27 -14.32
CA ILE A 313 -4.14 -25.86 -13.89
C ILE A 313 -4.40 -27.31 -13.46
N GLU A 314 -3.64 -28.23 -13.99
CA GLU A 314 -3.73 -29.64 -13.64
C GLU A 314 -3.34 -29.91 -12.18
N GLY A 315 -3.75 -31.08 -11.69
CA GLY A 315 -3.42 -31.52 -10.32
C GLY A 315 -4.27 -30.91 -9.22
N ASN A 316 -3.87 -31.15 -7.96
CA ASN A 316 -4.58 -30.71 -6.76
C ASN A 316 -3.65 -29.98 -5.77
N ASN A 317 -2.49 -29.52 -6.22
CA ASN A 317 -1.50 -28.88 -5.36
C ASN A 317 -1.89 -27.41 -5.13
N CYS A 318 -2.69 -27.18 -4.11
CA CYS A 318 -3.16 -25.86 -3.72
C CYS A 318 -2.41 -25.35 -2.49
N VAL A 319 -2.08 -24.08 -2.50
CA VAL A 319 -1.49 -23.36 -1.37
C VAL A 319 -2.39 -22.19 -1.04
N ALA A 320 -2.76 -22.08 0.23
CA ALA A 320 -3.39 -20.87 0.77
C ALA A 320 -2.46 -20.34 1.86
N GLY A 321 -2.23 -19.05 1.86
CA GLY A 321 -1.30 -18.41 2.78
C GLY A 321 -1.71 -17.00 3.15
N ASP A 322 -1.17 -16.54 4.27
CA ASP A 322 -1.27 -15.19 4.80
C ASP A 322 0.11 -14.80 5.34
N PHE A 323 0.57 -13.62 5.00
CA PHE A 323 1.87 -13.14 5.46
C PHE A 323 1.78 -12.56 6.88
N GLU A 324 2.76 -12.86 7.71
CA GLU A 324 2.91 -12.15 8.98
C GLU A 324 3.55 -10.77 8.74
N ALA A 325 2.86 -9.71 9.16
CA ALA A 325 3.34 -8.32 9.08
C ALA A 325 3.79 -7.89 7.65
N TYR A 326 2.94 -8.17 6.67
CA TYR A 326 3.23 -7.98 5.25
C TYR A 326 3.80 -6.61 4.90
N GLU A 327 3.24 -5.54 5.44
CA GLU A 327 3.68 -4.18 5.16
C GLU A 327 5.17 -3.96 5.52
N SER A 328 5.70 -4.70 6.49
CA SER A 328 7.08 -4.56 6.95
C SER A 328 8.11 -5.33 6.12
N ILE A 329 7.68 -6.32 5.34
CA ILE A 329 8.58 -7.09 4.46
C ILE A 329 8.79 -6.43 3.09
N LEU A 330 7.97 -5.46 2.75
CA LEU A 330 8.04 -4.75 1.47
C LEU A 330 9.29 -3.85 1.44
N SER A 331 10.40 -4.42 1.02
CA SER A 331 11.65 -3.67 0.85
C SER A 331 11.52 -2.59 -0.25
N ILE A 332 12.46 -1.66 -0.30
CA ILE A 332 12.55 -0.66 -1.38
C ILE A 332 12.59 -1.34 -2.75
N LEU A 333 13.33 -2.46 -2.88
CA LEU A 333 13.41 -3.24 -4.12
C LEU A 333 12.04 -3.77 -4.54
N ILE A 334 11.29 -4.38 -3.60
CA ILE A 334 9.95 -4.91 -3.87
C ILE A 334 9.00 -3.77 -4.26
N SER A 335 9.00 -2.69 -3.49
CA SER A 335 8.10 -1.56 -3.71
C SER A 335 8.37 -0.86 -5.05
N ASN A 336 9.64 -0.67 -5.42
CA ASN A 336 10.01 -0.08 -6.71
C ASN A 336 9.62 -0.97 -7.89
N GLY A 337 9.85 -2.28 -7.80
CA GLY A 337 9.42 -3.22 -8.84
C GLY A 337 7.91 -3.26 -9.00
N THR A 338 7.16 -3.21 -7.90
CA THR A 338 5.70 -3.14 -7.93
C THR A 338 5.22 -1.83 -8.56
N ASN A 339 5.82 -0.69 -8.19
CA ASN A 339 5.51 0.60 -8.80
C ASN A 339 5.83 0.63 -10.30
N HIS A 340 6.88 -0.09 -10.73
CA HIS A 340 7.22 -0.21 -12.15
C HIS A 340 6.09 -0.84 -12.96
N VAL A 341 5.35 -1.80 -12.40
CA VAL A 341 4.17 -2.39 -13.06
C VAL A 341 3.11 -1.32 -13.33
N PHE A 342 2.81 -0.46 -12.36
CA PHE A 342 1.82 0.63 -12.56
C PHE A 342 2.31 1.67 -13.57
N LYS A 343 3.59 1.99 -13.57
CA LYS A 343 4.20 2.86 -14.59
C LYS A 343 4.11 2.25 -15.99
N SER A 344 4.35 0.95 -16.08
CA SER A 344 4.20 0.20 -17.34
C SER A 344 2.76 0.24 -17.85
N MET A 345 1.76 0.11 -16.97
CA MET A 345 0.34 0.25 -17.34
C MET A 345 0.04 1.65 -17.91
N ALA A 346 0.58 2.71 -17.28
CA ALA A 346 0.42 4.08 -17.79
C ALA A 346 1.07 4.25 -19.17
N ALA A 347 2.28 3.73 -19.35
CA ALA A 347 3.00 3.78 -20.61
C ALA A 347 2.27 3.02 -21.72
N LEU A 348 1.78 1.80 -21.45
CA LEU A 348 1.04 0.96 -22.39
C LEU A 348 -0.26 1.63 -22.85
N SER A 349 -0.94 2.35 -21.95
CA SER A 349 -2.19 3.05 -22.27
C SER A 349 -2.00 4.23 -23.21
N ASN A 350 -0.82 4.85 -23.19
CA ASN A 350 -0.50 6.08 -23.92
C ASN A 350 -1.47 7.25 -23.64
N ASN A 351 -2.14 7.25 -22.49
CA ASN A 351 -3.11 8.26 -22.08
C ASN A 351 -2.54 9.25 -21.03
N TYR A 352 -1.28 9.04 -20.61
CA TYR A 352 -0.58 9.93 -19.70
C TYR A 352 0.39 10.79 -20.50
N ASP A 353 0.15 12.09 -20.52
CA ASP A 353 1.14 13.01 -21.05
C ASP A 353 2.40 13.06 -20.17
N PRO A 354 3.48 13.69 -20.62
CA PRO A 354 4.74 13.72 -19.83
C PRO A 354 4.58 14.33 -18.43
N SER A 355 3.68 15.30 -18.25
CA SER A 355 3.41 15.92 -16.95
C SER A 355 2.66 14.95 -16.04
N GLU A 356 1.64 14.27 -16.54
CA GLU A 356 0.87 13.26 -15.80
C GLU A 356 1.71 12.03 -15.46
N THR A 357 2.61 11.62 -16.36
CA THR A 357 3.58 10.56 -16.09
C THR A 357 4.49 10.94 -14.93
N LEU A 358 4.99 12.18 -14.91
CA LEU A 358 5.84 12.68 -13.83
C LEU A 358 5.07 12.80 -12.50
N VAL A 359 3.81 13.21 -12.55
CA VAL A 359 2.91 13.21 -11.38
C VAL A 359 2.77 11.81 -10.82
N LEU A 360 2.42 10.83 -11.66
CA LEU A 360 2.27 9.44 -11.24
C LEU A 360 3.56 8.90 -10.61
N ASP A 361 4.70 9.10 -11.28
CA ASP A 361 6.00 8.66 -10.79
C ASP A 361 6.34 9.25 -9.42
N THR A 362 6.07 10.54 -9.26
CA THR A 362 6.36 11.27 -8.02
C THR A 362 5.48 10.80 -6.87
N LEU A 363 4.19 10.56 -7.14
CA LEU A 363 3.25 10.03 -6.14
C LEU A 363 3.60 8.59 -5.74
N LEU A 364 3.92 7.73 -6.70
CA LEU A 364 4.33 6.34 -6.44
C LEU A 364 5.65 6.29 -5.66
N ALA A 365 6.61 7.17 -5.98
CA ALA A 365 7.86 7.27 -5.22
C ALA A 365 7.63 7.66 -3.75
N ASP A 366 6.59 8.44 -3.46
CA ASP A 366 6.27 8.83 -2.08
C ASP A 366 5.73 7.66 -1.24
N THR A 367 5.17 6.63 -1.88
CA THR A 367 4.69 5.43 -1.19
C THR A 367 5.81 4.47 -0.78
N VAL A 368 6.98 4.53 -1.44
CA VAL A 368 8.11 3.62 -1.17
C VAL A 368 8.77 3.90 0.19
N ASN A 369 8.86 5.19 0.55
CA ASN A 369 9.45 5.61 1.82
C ASN A 369 8.45 6.53 2.54
N PRO A 370 7.39 5.98 3.13
CA PRO A 370 6.33 6.78 3.70
C PRO A 370 6.77 7.52 4.96
N THR A 371 6.34 8.76 5.08
CA THR A 371 6.48 9.54 6.31
C THR A 371 5.25 9.37 7.17
N ILE A 372 5.43 8.93 8.39
CA ILE A 372 4.34 8.68 9.34
C ILE A 372 4.43 9.56 10.55
N ASN A 373 3.28 10.08 10.97
CA ASN A 373 3.09 10.61 12.30
C ASN A 373 2.70 9.45 13.22
N PHE A 374 3.71 8.87 13.87
CA PHE A 374 3.53 7.76 14.78
C PHE A 374 3.26 8.29 16.20
N PHE A 375 1.98 8.52 16.49
CA PHE A 375 1.49 9.03 17.78
C PHE A 375 2.19 10.30 18.28
N GLY A 376 2.55 11.19 17.37
CA GLY A 376 3.22 12.44 17.65
C GLY A 376 4.71 12.47 17.31
N THR A 377 5.32 11.32 17.05
CA THR A 377 6.68 11.25 16.53
C THR A 377 6.65 11.15 15.00
N LEU A 378 7.35 12.06 14.33
CA LEU A 378 7.45 12.05 12.87
C LEU A 378 8.59 11.14 12.45
N ILE A 379 8.26 10.14 11.62
CA ILE A 379 9.18 9.08 11.22
C ILE A 379 9.05 8.87 9.72
N THR A 380 10.18 8.69 9.02
CA THR A 380 10.18 8.14 7.65
C THR A 380 10.67 6.69 7.69
N LEU A 381 9.88 5.78 7.18
CA LEU A 381 10.29 4.39 7.01
C LEU A 381 11.09 4.26 5.71
N LEU A 382 12.14 3.43 5.74
CA LEU A 382 12.94 3.08 4.57
C LEU A 382 12.49 1.72 4.05
N GLY A 383 11.54 1.76 3.15
CA GLY A 383 10.75 0.61 2.75
C GLY A 383 9.53 0.40 3.65
N GLY A 384 8.74 -0.62 3.34
CA GLY A 384 7.43 -0.83 3.95
C GLY A 384 6.34 -0.03 3.26
N GLU A 385 5.10 -0.30 3.61
CA GLU A 385 3.95 0.41 3.07
C GLU A 385 3.13 1.05 4.17
N ALA A 386 2.82 2.34 4.04
CA ALA A 386 1.80 2.97 4.85
C ALA A 386 0.44 2.72 4.22
N SER A 387 -0.29 1.73 4.72
CA SER A 387 -1.66 1.44 4.29
C SER A 387 -2.54 2.68 4.44
N GLY A 388 -3.56 2.81 3.59
CA GLY A 388 -4.57 3.86 3.71
C GLY A 388 -4.60 4.88 2.56
N HIS A 389 -3.88 4.65 1.48
CA HIS A 389 -4.05 5.34 0.21
C HIS A 389 -4.85 4.48 -0.80
N GLN A 390 -5.17 5.05 -1.96
CA GLN A 390 -6.03 4.40 -2.97
C GLN A 390 -5.47 3.07 -3.47
N MET A 391 -4.15 2.97 -3.59
CA MET A 391 -3.49 1.84 -4.24
C MET A 391 -3.15 0.68 -3.31
N THR A 392 -3.30 0.83 -1.99
CA THR A 392 -2.82 -0.17 -1.00
C THR A 392 -3.17 -1.61 -1.36
N THR A 393 -4.45 -1.93 -1.58
CA THR A 393 -4.85 -3.31 -1.90
C THR A 393 -4.30 -3.76 -3.26
N HIS A 394 -4.31 -2.87 -4.26
CA HIS A 394 -3.82 -3.16 -5.61
C HIS A 394 -2.31 -3.37 -5.62
N PHE A 395 -1.60 -2.48 -4.94
CA PHE A 395 -0.15 -2.55 -4.78
C PHE A 395 0.24 -3.85 -4.07
N ASN A 396 -0.36 -4.13 -2.92
CA ASN A 396 -0.06 -5.33 -2.14
C ASN A 396 -0.36 -6.62 -2.93
N SER A 397 -1.44 -6.66 -3.70
CA SER A 397 -1.77 -7.83 -4.52
C SER A 397 -0.77 -8.05 -5.65
N VAL A 398 -0.30 -6.99 -6.32
CA VAL A 398 0.75 -7.09 -7.35
C VAL A 398 2.08 -7.50 -6.72
N ALA A 399 2.48 -6.88 -5.61
CA ALA A 399 3.70 -7.25 -4.88
C ALA A 399 3.68 -8.72 -4.45
N ASN A 400 2.54 -9.20 -3.95
CA ASN A 400 2.33 -10.59 -3.57
C ASN A 400 2.51 -11.54 -4.78
N ASN A 401 1.91 -11.22 -5.93
CA ASN A 401 2.11 -11.98 -7.17
C ASN A 401 3.58 -12.03 -7.61
N LEU A 402 4.26 -10.89 -7.59
CA LEU A 402 5.68 -10.80 -7.96
C LEU A 402 6.58 -11.59 -7.00
N LEU A 403 6.29 -11.58 -5.70
CA LEU A 403 7.01 -12.38 -4.71
C LEU A 403 6.88 -13.87 -4.97
N HIS A 404 5.70 -14.34 -5.35
CA HIS A 404 5.47 -15.75 -5.67
C HIS A 404 6.10 -16.14 -7.00
N MET A 405 6.09 -15.24 -7.99
CA MET A 405 6.85 -15.46 -9.22
C MET A 405 8.35 -15.57 -8.95
N TYR A 406 8.89 -14.68 -8.12
CA TYR A 406 10.28 -14.73 -7.69
C TYR A 406 10.60 -16.06 -7.00
N ALA A 407 9.77 -16.48 -6.04
CA ALA A 407 9.96 -17.75 -5.35
C ALA A 407 9.90 -18.93 -6.32
N TYR A 408 8.97 -18.92 -7.29
CA TYR A 408 8.87 -19.93 -8.33
C TYR A 408 10.17 -20.04 -9.14
N VAL A 409 10.70 -18.92 -9.64
CA VAL A 409 11.93 -18.90 -10.45
C VAL A 409 13.13 -19.41 -9.63
N VAL A 410 13.25 -18.99 -8.37
CA VAL A 410 14.32 -19.44 -7.48
C VAL A 410 14.24 -20.95 -7.24
N ILE A 411 13.04 -21.47 -6.97
CA ILE A 411 12.82 -22.91 -6.75
C ILE A 411 13.19 -23.70 -8.02
N MET A 412 12.82 -23.20 -9.20
CA MET A 412 13.17 -23.87 -10.48
C MET A 412 14.67 -23.86 -10.74
N LEU A 413 15.37 -22.76 -10.42
CA LEU A 413 16.83 -22.69 -10.48
C LEU A 413 17.48 -23.72 -9.53
N GLU A 414 17.07 -23.72 -8.25
CA GLU A 414 17.59 -24.67 -7.25
C GLU A 414 17.36 -26.11 -7.66
N LYS A 415 16.19 -26.41 -8.23
CA LYS A 415 15.87 -27.75 -8.73
C LYS A 415 16.73 -28.13 -9.92
N ALA A 416 16.94 -27.23 -10.88
CA ALA A 416 17.81 -27.47 -12.04
C ALA A 416 19.26 -27.77 -11.62
N LEU A 417 19.80 -26.98 -10.69
CA LEU A 417 21.15 -27.18 -10.14
C LEU A 417 21.30 -28.46 -9.32
N HIS A 418 20.24 -28.88 -8.65
CA HIS A 418 20.25 -30.11 -7.87
C HIS A 418 20.12 -31.38 -8.75
N ASP A 419 19.21 -31.36 -9.71
CA ASP A 419 18.85 -32.54 -10.50
C ASP A 419 19.83 -32.82 -11.65
N MET A 420 20.59 -31.80 -12.09
CA MET A 420 21.56 -31.85 -13.17
C MET A 420 22.94 -31.39 -12.67
N PRO A 421 23.82 -32.31 -12.20
CA PRO A 421 25.08 -31.93 -11.56
C PRO A 421 26.06 -31.12 -12.45
N ASP A 422 25.96 -31.26 -13.77
CA ASP A 422 26.78 -30.52 -14.74
C ASP A 422 26.12 -29.23 -15.25
N TYR A 423 24.91 -28.90 -14.74
CA TYR A 423 24.19 -27.69 -15.10
C TYR A 423 24.75 -26.48 -14.35
N LEU A 424 25.00 -25.42 -15.06
CA LEU A 424 25.50 -24.18 -14.45
C LEU A 424 24.36 -23.16 -14.40
N GLU A 425 24.46 -22.24 -13.45
CA GLU A 425 23.47 -21.17 -13.33
C GLU A 425 23.39 -20.30 -14.60
N GLU A 426 24.51 -20.14 -15.33
CA GLU A 426 24.56 -19.42 -16.61
C GLU A 426 23.77 -20.07 -17.74
N ASP A 427 23.43 -21.36 -17.60
CA ASP A 427 22.60 -22.10 -18.54
C ASP A 427 21.09 -21.93 -18.25
N PHE A 428 20.72 -21.34 -17.10
CA PHE A 428 19.34 -21.19 -16.66
C PHE A 428 18.68 -19.98 -17.32
N ASP A 429 17.63 -20.20 -18.08
CA ASP A 429 16.85 -19.14 -18.71
C ASP A 429 15.80 -18.56 -17.73
N PHE A 430 16.20 -17.52 -17.02
CA PHE A 430 15.33 -16.85 -16.05
C PHE A 430 14.05 -16.28 -16.68
N ASP A 431 14.12 -15.77 -17.92
CA ASP A 431 12.95 -15.22 -18.62
C ASP A 431 11.95 -16.30 -19.00
N GLU A 432 12.43 -17.47 -19.46
CA GLU A 432 11.55 -18.60 -19.77
C GLU A 432 10.76 -19.06 -18.55
N PHE A 433 11.43 -19.26 -17.41
CA PHE A 433 10.76 -19.70 -16.18
C PHE A 433 9.85 -18.62 -15.57
N ALA A 434 10.20 -17.34 -15.67
CA ALA A 434 9.32 -16.27 -15.26
C ALA A 434 8.04 -16.20 -16.13
N ASP A 435 8.16 -16.40 -17.45
CA ASP A 435 7.01 -16.44 -18.36
C ASP A 435 6.17 -17.70 -18.14
N GLU A 436 6.81 -18.85 -17.86
CA GLU A 436 6.16 -20.13 -17.54
C GLU A 436 5.26 -20.03 -16.31
N PHE A 437 5.58 -19.18 -15.34
CA PHE A 437 4.77 -18.96 -14.13
C PHE A 437 3.31 -18.67 -14.45
N PHE A 438 3.02 -17.90 -15.50
CA PHE A 438 1.65 -17.57 -15.89
C PHE A 438 0.86 -18.75 -16.46
N VAL A 439 1.56 -19.79 -16.89
CA VAL A 439 0.96 -21.01 -17.50
C VAL A 439 0.82 -22.11 -16.46
N LYS A 440 1.78 -22.22 -15.56
CA LYS A 440 1.91 -23.34 -14.59
C LYS A 440 1.33 -23.02 -13.22
N VAL A 441 1.06 -21.76 -12.95
CA VAL A 441 0.57 -21.33 -11.64
C VAL A 441 -0.71 -20.51 -11.80
N PHE A 442 -1.82 -21.04 -11.29
CA PHE A 442 -2.98 -20.21 -11.00
C PHE A 442 -2.71 -19.42 -9.71
N ARG A 443 -3.12 -18.18 -9.70
CA ARG A 443 -2.98 -17.28 -8.56
C ARG A 443 -4.16 -16.34 -8.42
N ASP A 444 -4.59 -16.12 -7.20
CA ASP A 444 -5.49 -15.05 -6.81
C ASP A 444 -5.00 -14.47 -5.49
N THR A 445 -4.65 -13.20 -5.50
CA THR A 445 -4.14 -12.47 -4.34
C THR A 445 -5.10 -11.35 -3.92
N LEU A 446 -5.25 -11.13 -2.62
CA LEU A 446 -6.01 -10.02 -2.05
C LEU A 446 -5.19 -9.35 -0.94
N GLY A 447 -4.35 -8.39 -1.32
CA GLY A 447 -3.37 -7.84 -0.39
C GLY A 447 -2.31 -8.90 -0.04
N ASP A 448 -2.22 -9.22 1.23
CA ASP A 448 -1.37 -10.26 1.82
C ASP A 448 -1.94 -11.69 1.70
N ASP A 449 -3.25 -11.82 1.54
CA ASP A 449 -3.90 -13.12 1.34
C ASP A 449 -3.57 -13.72 -0.03
N LEU A 450 -3.43 -15.04 -0.06
CA LEU A 450 -3.00 -15.78 -1.22
C LEU A 450 -3.77 -17.09 -1.41
N TYR A 451 -4.16 -17.36 -2.66
CA TYR A 451 -4.53 -18.68 -3.12
C TYR A 451 -3.78 -19.03 -4.40
N LEU A 452 -2.97 -20.08 -4.36
CA LEU A 452 -2.23 -20.60 -5.50
C LEU A 452 -2.67 -22.03 -5.82
N LYS A 453 -2.56 -22.40 -7.11
CA LYS A 453 -2.55 -23.79 -7.55
C LYS A 453 -1.40 -23.98 -8.53
N VAL A 454 -0.56 -24.98 -8.28
CA VAL A 454 0.67 -25.23 -9.02
C VAL A 454 0.54 -26.55 -9.78
N SER A 455 0.98 -26.55 -11.04
CA SER A 455 0.99 -27.76 -11.88
C SER A 455 1.89 -28.85 -11.27
N PRO A 456 1.49 -30.14 -11.32
CA PRO A 456 2.24 -31.24 -10.68
C PRO A 456 3.66 -31.44 -11.21
N ASP A 457 3.92 -31.06 -12.46
CA ASP A 457 5.24 -31.13 -13.07
C ASP A 457 6.22 -30.05 -12.57
N ARG A 458 5.72 -29.13 -11.73
CA ARG A 458 6.47 -28.01 -11.14
C ARG A 458 6.41 -27.95 -9.59
N THR A 459 5.97 -29.04 -8.96
CA THR A 459 5.91 -29.15 -7.48
C THR A 459 7.07 -29.91 -6.89
#